data_d6f420f1f81c6e12e186f7e52cb44940
#
_entry.id   d6f420f1f81c6e12e186f7e52cb44940
#
_cell.length_a   1.000
_cell.length_b   1.000
_cell.length_c   1.000
_cell.angle_alpha   90.00
_cell.angle_beta   90.00
_cell.angle_gamma   90.00
#
_symmetry.space_group_name_H-M   'P 1'
#
loop_
_entity.id
_entity.type
_entity.pdbx_description
1 polymer ?
#
loop_
_entity_poly.entity_id
_entity_poly.type
_entity_poly.pdbx_seq_one_letter_code
_entity_poly.pdbx_strand_id
1 'polypeptide(L)'
;IRDRIVTIEMEDGGIIRAELYPEIAPNTVRNFISLVKKGFYDGVIFHRVIPGFMIQGGDPTGTGMGGPGYSIEGEFTSNGFKNDLKHTRGVLSMARAMDPNSAGSQFFIIHMDAPHLDKQYAAFGKVTEGMDVVDAIARTPRSMFNDKPTHEQKMKTVTVETFGVEYPEPETC
;
A
#
# COMPACT_ATOMS: atom_id res chain seq x y z
N ILE A 1 9.67 18.44 6.20
CA ILE A 1 8.23 18.69 6.31
C ILE A 1 7.49 17.37 6.30
N ARG A 2 6.63 17.18 7.29
CA ARG A 2 5.90 15.93 7.46
C ARG A 2 4.43 16.18 7.23
N ASP A 3 4.02 16.23 5.99
CA ASP A 3 2.66 16.66 5.67
C ASP A 3 1.65 15.52 5.61
N ARG A 4 2.09 14.27 5.61
CA ARG A 4 1.18 13.12 5.44
C ARG A 4 1.80 11.88 6.04
N ILE A 5 1.30 11.52 7.20
CA ILE A 5 1.74 10.31 7.91
C ILE A 5 0.55 9.38 8.03
N VAL A 6 0.68 8.18 7.48
CA VAL A 6 -0.29 7.12 7.65
C VAL A 6 0.13 6.26 8.83
N THR A 7 -0.83 5.92 9.68
CA THR A 7 -0.64 5.00 10.79
C THR A 7 -1.54 3.80 10.60
N ILE A 8 -0.94 2.62 10.51
CA ILE A 8 -1.65 1.35 10.45
C ILE A 8 -1.51 0.68 11.81
N GLU A 9 -2.63 0.52 12.51
CA GLU A 9 -2.66 -0.23 13.75
C GLU A 9 -3.21 -1.63 13.46
N MET A 10 -2.41 -2.64 13.78
CA MET A 10 -2.81 -4.04 13.60
C MET A 10 -3.66 -4.51 14.76
N GLU A 11 -4.46 -5.56 14.55
CA GLU A 11 -5.32 -6.15 15.59
C GLU A 11 -4.53 -6.58 16.82
N ASP A 12 -3.30 -7.00 16.64
CA ASP A 12 -2.43 -7.43 17.74
C ASP A 12 -1.72 -6.27 18.46
N GLY A 13 -1.98 -5.04 18.04
CA GLY A 13 -1.37 -3.84 18.63
C GLY A 13 -0.12 -3.33 17.93
N GLY A 14 0.38 -4.03 16.91
CA GLY A 14 1.53 -3.57 16.14
C GLY A 14 1.20 -2.29 15.38
N ILE A 15 2.16 -1.38 15.30
CA ILE A 15 1.99 -0.07 14.65
C ILE A 15 3.00 0.08 13.52
N ILE A 16 2.50 0.46 12.35
CA ILE A 16 3.32 0.82 11.18
C ILE A 16 3.01 2.25 10.82
N ARG A 17 4.04 3.10 10.70
CA ARG A 17 3.88 4.48 10.24
C ARG A 17 4.65 4.67 8.95
N ALA A 18 4.04 5.39 8.02
CA ALA A 18 4.62 5.64 6.71
C ALA A 18 4.38 7.08 6.29
N GLU A 19 5.35 7.63 5.60
CA GLU A 19 5.25 8.96 4.98
C GLU A 19 4.82 8.77 3.53
N LEU A 20 3.89 9.60 3.07
CA LEU A 20 3.42 9.57 1.68
C LEU A 20 4.07 10.69 0.89
N TYR A 21 4.25 10.47 -0.42
CA TYR A 21 4.98 11.39 -1.31
C TYR A 21 4.09 11.87 -2.46
N PRO A 22 3.21 12.87 -2.24
CA PRO A 22 2.35 13.38 -3.31
C PRO A 22 3.11 14.06 -4.44
N GLU A 23 4.34 14.54 -4.19
CA GLU A 23 5.20 15.08 -5.22
C GLU A 23 5.68 14.01 -6.20
N ILE A 24 5.69 12.74 -5.79
CA ILE A 24 6.12 11.62 -6.63
C ILE A 24 4.95 10.98 -7.35
N ALA A 25 3.83 10.75 -6.64
CA ALA A 25 2.65 10.10 -7.18
C ALA A 25 1.38 10.81 -6.67
N PRO A 26 1.06 11.99 -7.21
CA PRO A 26 0.02 12.86 -6.64
C PRO A 26 -1.37 12.23 -6.59
N ASN A 27 -1.81 11.62 -7.68
CA ASN A 27 -3.16 11.02 -7.72
C ASN A 27 -3.23 9.75 -6.87
N THR A 28 -2.15 8.98 -6.87
CA THR A 28 -2.04 7.77 -6.04
C THR A 28 -2.17 8.11 -4.55
N VAL A 29 -1.47 9.17 -4.12
CA VAL A 29 -1.54 9.64 -2.73
C VAL A 29 -2.94 10.15 -2.40
N ARG A 30 -3.57 10.92 -3.29
CA ARG A 30 -4.95 11.38 -3.11
C ARG A 30 -5.90 10.23 -2.93
N ASN A 31 -5.75 9.19 -3.76
CA ASN A 31 -6.57 7.99 -3.69
C ASN A 31 -6.39 7.28 -2.34
N PHE A 32 -5.15 7.09 -1.94
CA PHE A 32 -4.86 6.40 -0.68
C PHE A 32 -5.42 7.17 0.52
N ILE A 33 -5.20 8.49 0.56
CA ILE A 33 -5.71 9.34 1.63
C ILE A 33 -7.25 9.31 1.66
N SER A 34 -7.88 9.39 0.50
CA SER A 34 -9.35 9.33 0.40
C SER A 34 -9.89 8.04 1.00
N LEU A 35 -9.30 6.90 0.64
CA LEU A 35 -9.73 5.60 1.15
C LEU A 35 -9.48 5.48 2.66
N VAL A 36 -8.35 5.97 3.14
CA VAL A 36 -8.05 5.97 4.58
C VAL A 36 -9.08 6.79 5.35
N LYS A 37 -9.39 7.98 4.88
CA LYS A 37 -10.35 8.88 5.56
C LYS A 37 -11.76 8.31 5.58
N LYS A 38 -12.12 7.50 4.60
CA LYS A 38 -13.44 6.85 4.54
C LYS A 38 -13.52 5.59 5.39
N GLY A 39 -12.44 5.20 6.07
CA GLY A 39 -12.40 3.98 6.85
C GLY A 39 -12.35 2.72 6.00
N PHE A 40 -12.00 2.84 4.73
CA PHE A 40 -12.02 1.72 3.78
C PHE A 40 -11.11 0.57 4.21
N TYR A 41 -9.96 0.89 4.78
CA TYR A 41 -8.97 -0.11 5.15
C TYR A 41 -9.18 -0.71 6.55
N ASP A 42 -10.11 -0.15 7.33
CA ASP A 42 -10.36 -0.68 8.68
C ASP A 42 -10.92 -2.11 8.58
N GLY A 43 -10.28 -3.04 9.26
CA GLY A 43 -10.66 -4.45 9.23
C GLY A 43 -10.18 -5.23 8.01
N VAL A 44 -9.43 -4.62 7.11
CA VAL A 44 -8.90 -5.27 5.90
C VAL A 44 -7.60 -5.98 6.21
N ILE A 45 -7.36 -7.13 5.58
CA ILE A 45 -6.21 -7.98 5.89
C ILE A 45 -5.05 -7.77 4.89
N PHE A 46 -3.86 -8.18 5.32
CA PHE A 46 -2.77 -8.46 4.39
C PHE A 46 -2.97 -9.88 3.88
N HIS A 47 -3.52 -10.01 2.70
CA HIS A 47 -3.94 -11.30 2.15
C HIS A 47 -2.83 -12.06 1.43
N ARG A 48 -1.68 -11.43 1.19
CA ARG A 48 -0.56 -12.05 0.50
C ARG A 48 0.74 -11.56 1.13
N VAL A 49 1.55 -12.49 1.63
CA VAL A 49 2.84 -12.16 2.24
C VAL A 49 3.92 -13.08 1.66
N ILE A 50 5.02 -12.48 1.26
CA ILE A 50 6.17 -13.23 0.72
C ILE A 50 7.42 -12.69 1.41
N PRO A 51 7.99 -13.45 2.38
CA PRO A 51 9.22 -12.99 3.05
C PRO A 51 10.34 -12.85 2.01
N GLY A 52 11.14 -11.81 2.17
CA GLY A 52 12.19 -11.48 1.21
C GLY A 52 11.67 -10.68 0.02
N PHE A 53 10.37 -10.37 -0.05
CA PHE A 53 9.77 -9.59 -1.12
C PHE A 53 8.84 -8.50 -0.58
N MET A 54 7.60 -8.83 -0.22
CA MET A 54 6.62 -7.80 0.17
C MET A 54 5.48 -8.39 1.01
N ILE A 55 4.67 -7.50 1.60
CA ILE A 55 3.35 -7.84 2.14
C ILE A 55 2.32 -7.01 1.38
N GLN A 56 1.21 -7.63 1.00
CA GLN A 56 0.18 -6.99 0.17
C GLN A 56 -1.18 -7.06 0.85
N GLY A 57 -1.89 -5.96 0.84
CA GLY A 57 -3.24 -5.87 1.41
C GLY A 57 -4.08 -4.82 0.71
N GLY A 58 -5.21 -4.46 1.31
CA GLY A 58 -6.07 -3.40 0.81
C GLY A 58 -7.25 -3.89 0.00
N ASP A 59 -7.44 -5.20 -0.15
CA ASP A 59 -8.62 -5.77 -0.78
C ASP A 59 -9.68 -6.04 0.30
N PRO A 60 -10.84 -5.35 0.25
CA PRO A 60 -11.88 -5.55 1.27
C PRO A 60 -12.45 -6.97 1.30
N THR A 61 -12.30 -7.73 0.19
CA THR A 61 -12.75 -9.12 0.13
C THR A 61 -11.69 -10.11 0.60
N GLY A 62 -10.42 -9.68 0.70
CA GLY A 62 -9.32 -10.52 1.14
C GLY A 62 -8.91 -11.62 0.15
N THR A 63 -9.35 -11.53 -1.09
CA THR A 63 -9.10 -12.56 -2.12
C THR A 63 -8.02 -12.16 -3.13
N GLY A 64 -7.67 -10.89 -3.19
CA GLY A 64 -6.80 -10.34 -4.22
C GLY A 64 -7.54 -9.83 -5.45
N MET A 65 -8.87 -10.02 -5.48
CA MET A 65 -9.70 -9.67 -6.64
C MET A 65 -10.57 -8.43 -6.40
N GLY A 66 -10.70 -7.96 -5.17
CA GLY A 66 -11.57 -6.85 -4.83
C GLY A 66 -10.87 -5.50 -4.89
N GLY A 67 -11.67 -4.43 -4.75
CA GLY A 67 -11.18 -3.07 -4.76
C GLY A 67 -12.27 -2.09 -4.41
N PRO A 68 -12.06 -0.78 -4.65
CA PRO A 68 -12.98 0.26 -4.23
C PRO A 68 -14.12 0.52 -5.22
N GLY A 69 -14.20 -0.22 -6.32
CA GLY A 69 -15.21 -0.03 -7.34
C GLY A 69 -14.79 0.91 -8.47
N TYR A 70 -13.52 1.32 -8.49
CA TYR A 70 -12.96 2.17 -9.55
C TYR A 70 -11.46 1.87 -9.66
N SER A 71 -10.85 2.41 -10.72
CA SER A 71 -9.40 2.33 -10.92
C SER A 71 -8.81 3.72 -11.11
N ILE A 72 -7.49 3.83 -10.95
CA ILE A 72 -6.74 5.06 -11.21
C ILE A 72 -5.62 4.80 -12.20
N GLU A 73 -5.20 5.85 -12.91
CA GLU A 73 -4.05 5.75 -13.82
C GLU A 73 -2.79 5.40 -13.05
N GLY A 74 -1.97 4.56 -13.63
CA GLY A 74 -0.70 4.16 -13.04
C GLY A 74 0.34 5.25 -13.16
N GLU A 75 0.76 5.79 -12.01
CA GLU A 75 1.77 6.85 -11.94
C GLU A 75 3.16 6.25 -11.82
N PHE A 76 3.61 5.60 -12.90
CA PHE A 76 4.93 4.98 -12.96
C PHE A 76 5.54 5.15 -14.35
N THR A 77 6.86 5.09 -14.42
CA THR A 77 7.61 5.51 -15.60
C THR A 77 7.25 4.74 -16.87
N SER A 78 7.05 3.43 -16.80
CA SER A 78 6.70 2.64 -17.99
C SER A 78 5.29 2.97 -18.52
N ASN A 79 4.48 3.69 -17.76
CA ASN A 79 3.14 4.15 -18.16
C ASN A 79 3.16 5.65 -18.55
N GLY A 80 4.32 6.23 -18.78
CA GLY A 80 4.44 7.62 -19.23
C GLY A 80 4.42 8.67 -18.12
N PHE A 81 4.45 8.26 -16.86
CA PHE A 81 4.46 9.18 -15.72
C PHE A 81 5.78 9.01 -14.96
N LYS A 82 6.62 10.03 -14.94
CA LYS A 82 7.92 9.92 -14.29
C LYS A 82 7.77 9.63 -12.79
N ASN A 83 8.31 8.50 -12.36
CA ASN A 83 8.35 8.10 -10.96
C ASN A 83 9.68 7.36 -10.73
N ASP A 84 10.61 8.03 -10.08
CA ASP A 84 11.97 7.50 -9.86
C ASP A 84 12.14 6.87 -8.49
N LEU A 85 11.08 6.74 -7.69
CA LEU A 85 11.16 6.11 -6.38
C LEU A 85 11.42 4.61 -6.57
N LYS A 86 12.53 4.15 -6.02
CA LYS A 86 12.93 2.75 -6.13
C LYS A 86 12.21 1.91 -5.08
N HIS A 87 11.92 0.66 -5.43
CA HIS A 87 11.26 -0.29 -4.53
C HIS A 87 12.27 -0.88 -3.56
N THR A 88 12.74 -0.05 -2.64
CA THR A 88 13.63 -0.46 -1.56
C THR A 88 12.82 -0.82 -0.32
N ARG A 89 13.49 -1.43 0.66
CA ARG A 89 12.85 -1.85 1.91
C ARG A 89 12.02 -0.72 2.52
N GLY A 90 10.76 -1.00 2.80
CA GLY A 90 9.83 -0.09 3.43
C GLY A 90 8.98 0.74 2.47
N VAL A 91 9.23 0.71 1.17
CA VAL A 91 8.47 1.50 0.21
C VAL A 91 7.05 0.95 0.06
N LEU A 92 6.07 1.86 0.00
CA LEU A 92 4.68 1.56 -0.32
C LEU A 92 4.45 1.77 -1.82
N SER A 93 3.80 0.81 -2.45
CA SER A 93 3.51 0.87 -3.88
C SER A 93 2.13 0.27 -4.16
N MET A 94 1.51 0.67 -5.25
CA MET A 94 0.17 0.18 -5.61
C MET A 94 0.25 -1.13 -6.36
N ALA A 95 -0.53 -2.11 -5.90
CA ALA A 95 -0.77 -3.32 -6.66
C ALA A 95 -1.75 -3.03 -7.80
N ARG A 96 -1.64 -3.80 -8.88
CA ARG A 96 -2.50 -3.67 -10.05
C ARG A 96 -2.56 -4.98 -10.81
N ALA A 97 -3.54 -5.08 -11.72
CA ALA A 97 -3.59 -6.18 -12.69
C ALA A 97 -2.60 -5.91 -13.84
N MET A 98 -2.70 -6.66 -14.91
CA MET A 98 -1.84 -6.47 -16.10
C MET A 98 -2.04 -5.08 -16.73
N ASP A 99 -3.28 -4.59 -16.72
CA ASP A 99 -3.58 -3.24 -17.20
C ASP A 99 -2.86 -2.21 -16.33
N PRO A 100 -2.03 -1.32 -16.90
CA PRO A 100 -1.31 -0.32 -16.12
C PRO A 100 -2.23 0.68 -15.40
N ASN A 101 -3.48 0.81 -15.80
CA ASN A 101 -4.46 1.72 -15.23
C ASN A 101 -5.54 0.98 -14.43
N SER A 102 -5.15 -0.10 -13.75
CA SER A 102 -6.08 -0.95 -13.00
C SER A 102 -5.91 -0.90 -11.49
N ALA A 103 -5.03 -0.05 -10.97
CA ALA A 103 -4.86 0.10 -9.53
C ALA A 103 -6.14 0.66 -8.89
N GLY A 104 -6.46 0.18 -7.71
CA GLY A 104 -7.63 0.64 -6.95
C GLY A 104 -7.29 0.89 -5.50
N SER A 105 -7.41 -0.13 -4.66
CA SER A 105 -7.14 -0.02 -3.23
C SER A 105 -5.99 -0.91 -2.74
N GLN A 106 -5.63 -1.93 -3.48
CA GLN A 106 -4.59 -2.85 -3.04
C GLN A 106 -3.21 -2.19 -3.11
N PHE A 107 -2.43 -2.37 -2.06
CA PHE A 107 -1.08 -1.84 -1.99
C PHE A 107 -0.17 -2.88 -1.36
N PHE A 108 1.14 -2.69 -1.54
CA PHE A 108 2.11 -3.56 -0.90
C PHE A 108 3.23 -2.74 -0.26
N ILE A 109 3.83 -3.31 0.77
CA ILE A 109 4.97 -2.74 1.47
C ILE A 109 6.16 -3.64 1.21
N ILE A 110 7.25 -3.07 0.75
CA ILE A 110 8.45 -3.83 0.37
C ILE A 110 9.16 -4.32 1.64
N HIS A 111 9.34 -5.63 1.74
CA HIS A 111 10.08 -6.26 2.83
C HIS A 111 11.58 -6.22 2.54
N MET A 112 11.98 -6.60 1.35
CA MET A 112 13.38 -6.54 0.89
C MET A 112 13.41 -5.91 -0.50
N ASP A 113 14.49 -5.21 -0.82
CA ASP A 113 14.64 -4.50 -2.08
C ASP A 113 14.19 -5.34 -3.29
N ALA A 114 13.34 -4.74 -4.12
CA ALA A 114 12.76 -5.40 -5.28
C ALA A 114 12.96 -4.54 -6.54
N PRO A 115 14.20 -4.43 -7.03
CA PRO A 115 14.50 -3.52 -8.16
C PRO A 115 13.78 -3.89 -9.45
N HIS A 116 13.31 -5.12 -9.60
CA HIS A 116 12.54 -5.53 -10.77
C HIS A 116 11.17 -4.84 -10.87
N LEU A 117 10.71 -4.22 -9.79
CA LEU A 117 9.45 -3.46 -9.77
C LEU A 117 9.63 -1.99 -10.13
N ASP A 118 10.87 -1.50 -10.13
CA ASP A 118 11.15 -0.09 -10.37
C ASP A 118 10.63 0.31 -11.74
N LYS A 119 9.97 1.49 -11.79
CA LYS A 119 9.37 2.06 -13.00
C LYS A 119 8.18 1.28 -13.57
N GLN A 120 7.78 0.18 -12.93
CA GLN A 120 6.67 -0.67 -13.37
C GLN A 120 5.45 -0.56 -12.43
N TYR A 121 5.61 0.01 -11.24
CA TYR A 121 4.55 0.17 -10.26
C TYR A 121 4.62 1.55 -9.63
N ALA A 122 3.46 2.05 -9.18
CA ALA A 122 3.35 3.39 -8.62
C ALA A 122 3.78 3.39 -7.15
N ALA A 123 5.06 3.56 -6.89
CA ALA A 123 5.59 3.75 -5.56
C ALA A 123 5.19 5.15 -5.05
N PHE A 124 4.69 5.25 -3.82
CA PHE A 124 4.10 6.51 -3.36
C PHE A 124 4.39 6.86 -1.89
N GLY A 125 5.13 6.04 -1.18
CA GLY A 125 5.45 6.30 0.22
C GLY A 125 6.51 5.38 0.76
N LYS A 126 6.86 5.58 2.02
CA LYS A 126 7.87 4.75 2.69
C LYS A 126 7.59 4.67 4.19
N VAL A 127 7.76 3.48 4.75
CA VAL A 127 7.65 3.24 6.19
C VAL A 127 8.75 4.01 6.92
N THR A 128 8.35 4.76 7.96
CA THR A 128 9.27 5.50 8.83
C THR A 128 9.43 4.84 10.19
N GLU A 129 8.40 4.13 10.65
CA GLU A 129 8.42 3.40 11.92
C GLU A 129 7.65 2.10 11.77
N GLY A 130 8.10 1.04 12.44
CA GLY A 130 7.35 -0.21 12.48
C GLY A 130 7.78 -1.24 11.44
N MET A 131 8.98 -1.14 10.88
CA MET A 131 9.46 -2.18 9.96
C MET A 131 9.57 -3.54 10.64
N ASP A 132 9.78 -3.59 11.96
CA ASP A 132 9.74 -4.84 12.71
C ASP A 132 8.35 -5.49 12.64
N VAL A 133 7.29 -4.69 12.62
CA VAL A 133 5.91 -5.18 12.45
C VAL A 133 5.74 -5.73 11.03
N VAL A 134 6.24 -5.03 10.02
CA VAL A 134 6.22 -5.53 8.62
C VAL A 134 6.99 -6.83 8.51
N ASP A 135 8.16 -6.92 9.14
CA ASP A 135 8.97 -8.15 9.14
C ASP A 135 8.20 -9.31 9.77
N ALA A 136 7.52 -9.07 10.89
CA ALA A 136 6.74 -10.10 11.55
C ALA A 136 5.59 -10.59 10.67
N ILE A 137 4.88 -9.66 10.01
CA ILE A 137 3.79 -10.01 9.09
C ILE A 137 4.33 -10.83 7.91
N ALA A 138 5.46 -10.41 7.34
CA ALA A 138 6.06 -11.10 6.19
C ALA A 138 6.47 -12.55 6.52
N ARG A 139 6.80 -12.81 7.78
CA ARG A 139 7.28 -14.12 8.23
C ARG A 139 6.19 -15.01 8.83
N THR A 140 4.94 -14.57 8.83
CA THR A 140 3.84 -15.41 9.34
C THR A 140 3.68 -16.66 8.48
N PRO A 141 3.23 -17.78 9.09
CA PRO A 141 2.87 -18.97 8.29
C PRO A 141 1.84 -18.62 7.22
N ARG A 142 2.04 -19.13 6.03
CA ARG A 142 1.19 -18.83 4.88
C ARG A 142 0.89 -20.08 4.08
N SER A 143 -0.19 -20.01 3.28
CA SER A 143 -0.55 -21.05 2.33
C SER A 143 0.51 -21.13 1.23
N MET A 144 0.88 -22.35 0.86
CA MET A 144 1.81 -22.58 -0.25
C MET A 144 1.18 -22.31 -1.62
N PHE A 145 -0.15 -22.18 -1.70
CA PHE A 145 -0.85 -22.00 -2.97
C PHE A 145 -0.97 -20.54 -3.37
N ASN A 146 -1.24 -19.64 -2.42
CA ASN A 146 -1.56 -18.24 -2.73
C ASN A 146 -0.86 -17.24 -1.82
N ASP A 147 0.07 -17.69 -0.99
CA ASP A 147 0.83 -16.85 -0.05
C ASP A 147 -0.04 -16.10 0.95
N LYS A 148 -1.26 -16.59 1.19
CA LYS A 148 -2.15 -15.98 2.16
C LYS A 148 -1.78 -16.47 3.57
N PRO A 149 -1.64 -15.54 4.55
CA PRO A 149 -1.36 -15.96 5.93
C PRO A 149 -2.42 -16.92 6.46
N THR A 150 -1.98 -17.95 7.19
CA THR A 150 -2.90 -18.94 7.78
C THR A 150 -3.66 -18.34 8.95
N HIS A 151 -3.12 -17.31 9.62
CA HIS A 151 -3.82 -16.51 10.61
C HIS A 151 -3.97 -15.10 10.03
N GLU A 152 -5.17 -14.56 10.05
CA GLU A 152 -5.43 -13.24 9.47
C GLU A 152 -4.52 -12.18 10.07
N GLN A 153 -3.87 -11.43 9.19
CA GLN A 153 -3.07 -10.26 9.57
C GLN A 153 -3.93 -9.03 9.27
N LYS A 154 -4.76 -8.65 10.24
CA LYS A 154 -5.81 -7.65 10.05
C LYS A 154 -5.35 -6.28 10.52
N MET A 155 -5.61 -5.28 9.68
CA MET A 155 -5.46 -3.88 10.05
C MET A 155 -6.68 -3.48 10.85
N LYS A 156 -6.50 -3.16 12.14
CA LYS A 156 -7.59 -2.73 13.00
C LYS A 156 -8.12 -1.37 12.56
N THR A 157 -7.21 -0.41 12.42
CA THR A 157 -7.53 0.93 11.91
C THR A 157 -6.37 1.45 11.07
N VAL A 158 -6.71 2.27 10.08
CA VAL A 158 -5.74 3.00 9.28
C VAL A 158 -6.13 4.46 9.29
N THR A 159 -5.24 5.33 9.74
CA THR A 159 -5.50 6.75 9.86
C THR A 159 -4.42 7.54 9.13
N VAL A 160 -4.72 8.78 8.78
CA VAL A 160 -3.75 9.66 8.13
C VAL A 160 -3.76 11.02 8.79
N GLU A 161 -2.56 11.56 9.04
CA GLU A 161 -2.37 12.92 9.51
C GLU A 161 -1.85 13.76 8.35
N THR A 162 -2.61 14.75 7.93
CA THR A 162 -2.25 15.65 6.83
C THR A 162 -1.85 17.05 7.31
N PHE A 163 -1.86 17.27 8.63
CA PHE A 163 -1.43 18.52 9.26
C PHE A 163 -2.15 19.75 8.68
N GLY A 164 -3.46 19.61 8.46
CA GLY A 164 -4.29 20.70 7.99
C GLY A 164 -4.31 20.89 6.48
N VAL A 165 -3.54 20.12 5.74
CA VAL A 165 -3.57 20.17 4.26
C VAL A 165 -4.73 19.34 3.75
N GLU A 166 -5.54 19.92 2.88
CA GLU A 166 -6.64 19.20 2.23
C GLU A 166 -6.17 18.58 0.92
N TYR A 167 -6.59 17.34 0.70
CA TYR A 167 -6.30 16.62 -0.54
C TYR A 167 -7.60 16.37 -1.28
N PRO A 168 -7.70 16.77 -2.56
CA PRO A 168 -8.91 16.49 -3.34
C PRO A 168 -9.08 14.98 -3.56
N GLU A 169 -10.29 14.58 -3.94
CA GLU A 169 -10.57 13.22 -4.32
C GLU A 169 -9.74 12.84 -5.55
N PRO A 170 -9.38 11.56 -5.71
CA PRO A 170 -8.57 11.14 -6.85
C PRO A 170 -9.35 11.23 -8.15
N GLU A 171 -8.62 11.39 -9.25
CA GLU A 171 -9.18 11.21 -10.58
C GLU A 171 -9.21 9.71 -10.88
N THR A 172 -10.35 9.24 -11.37
CA THR A 172 -10.55 7.82 -11.68
C THR A 172 -10.63 7.60 -13.18
N CYS A 173 -10.39 6.38 -13.61
CA CYS A 173 -10.48 6.02 -15.01
C CYS A 173 -11.41 4.83 -15.26
#